data_8aa43adaf8ffde733a0d81c67ccbbe64
#
_entry.id   8aa43adaf8ffde733a0d81c67ccbbe64
#
_cell.length_a   1.000
_cell.length_b   1.000
_cell.length_c   1.000
_cell.angle_alpha   90.00
_cell.angle_beta   90.00
_cell.angle_gamma   90.00
#
_symmetry.space_group_name_H-M   'P 1'
#
loop_
_entity.id
_entity.type
_entity.pdbx_description
1 polymer ?
#
loop_
_entity_poly.entity_id
_entity_poly.type
_entity_poly.pdbx_seq_one_letter_code
_entity_poly.pdbx_strand_id
1 'polypeptide(L)'
;GEAAETVLHNVKSLHCQIVASAVFPEIILAEEDPSVAHDVPVVLGGISDVTVEKAIDDSGQFVIRLLTDRGPSRKIETARGKQRVFLNPSFVPTVLIFEISGCSLDGSRGESKKLKVKLRSQFSLRTPSGKVITGWSNGLEGDDSIANPSGEVLLAADPNGIDPEGCVLCRNGTFWLCEEYRPSILCCEPDGTVTKRSIPESVKLPASDIQLVENLPAHYANRRPNRGFESLAISPDESTIWALMQSPFDNKAAERSGNV
;
A
#
# COMPACT_ATOMS: atom_id res chain seq x y z
N GLY A 1 4.75 -19.81 -21.70
CA GLY A 1 6.12 -19.40 -22.03
C GLY A 1 6.19 -18.53 -23.29
N GLU A 2 5.49 -18.92 -24.36
CA GLU A 2 5.56 -18.19 -25.67
C GLU A 2 4.87 -16.81 -25.68
N ALA A 3 3.80 -16.62 -24.91
CA ALA A 3 3.09 -15.33 -24.90
C ALA A 3 3.87 -14.20 -24.20
N ALA A 4 4.70 -14.51 -23.21
CA ALA A 4 5.49 -13.52 -22.50
C ALA A 4 6.74 -13.05 -23.30
N GLU A 5 7.36 -13.95 -24.09
CA GLU A 5 8.48 -13.58 -24.95
C GLU A 5 8.06 -12.66 -26.10
N THR A 6 6.85 -12.80 -26.63
CA THR A 6 6.38 -11.99 -27.77
C THR A 6 6.16 -10.51 -27.38
N VAL A 7 5.81 -10.22 -26.12
CA VAL A 7 5.60 -8.83 -25.63
C VAL A 7 6.93 -8.10 -25.49
N LEU A 8 8.00 -8.78 -25.06
CA LEU A 8 9.31 -8.15 -24.85
C LEU A 8 10.04 -7.83 -26.18
N HIS A 9 9.76 -8.59 -27.25
CA HIS A 9 10.39 -8.35 -28.56
C HIS A 9 9.92 -7.08 -29.29
N ASN A 10 8.79 -6.50 -28.90
CA ASN A 10 8.25 -5.30 -29.56
C ASN A 10 8.66 -3.97 -28.89
N VAL A 11 9.31 -3.99 -27.72
CA VAL A 11 9.86 -2.79 -27.07
C VAL A 11 11.28 -2.55 -27.60
N LYS A 12 11.39 -1.90 -28.76
CA LYS A 12 12.68 -1.65 -29.42
C LYS A 12 13.57 -0.63 -28.69
N SER A 13 13.01 0.32 -27.98
CA SER A 13 13.68 1.21 -27.02
C SER A 13 12.64 1.98 -26.20
N LEU A 14 12.84 2.08 -24.89
CA LEU A 14 12.11 3.00 -24.04
C LEU A 14 13.05 4.16 -23.70
N HIS A 15 12.75 5.34 -24.23
CA HIS A 15 13.48 6.55 -23.86
C HIS A 15 12.77 7.22 -22.70
N CYS A 16 13.40 7.19 -21.51
CA CYS A 16 12.92 7.92 -20.35
C CYS A 16 13.74 9.18 -20.16
N GLN A 17 13.07 10.29 -19.96
CA GLN A 17 13.68 11.58 -19.64
C GLN A 17 13.05 12.14 -18.37
N ILE A 18 13.90 12.57 -17.42
CA ILE A 18 13.43 13.36 -16.28
C ILE A 18 13.23 14.80 -16.79
N VAL A 19 11.97 15.21 -16.92
CA VAL A 19 11.59 16.55 -17.40
C VAL A 19 11.54 17.58 -16.27
N ALA A 20 11.28 17.12 -15.04
CA ALA A 20 11.28 17.96 -13.86
C ALA A 20 11.42 17.10 -12.59
N SER A 21 11.87 17.71 -11.50
CA SER A 21 11.95 17.09 -10.18
C SER A 21 11.61 18.09 -9.10
N ALA A 22 11.05 17.60 -7.99
CA ALA A 22 10.81 18.38 -6.79
C ALA A 22 11.08 17.53 -5.55
N VAL A 23 11.48 18.20 -4.48
CA VAL A 23 11.54 17.59 -3.13
C VAL A 23 10.31 18.07 -2.37
N PHE A 24 9.58 17.14 -1.80
CA PHE A 24 8.45 17.46 -0.94
C PHE A 24 8.96 18.19 0.32
N PRO A 25 8.22 19.19 0.82
CA PRO A 25 8.50 19.73 2.14
C PRO A 25 8.30 18.66 3.21
N GLU A 26 8.85 18.87 4.38
CA GLU A 26 8.54 18.02 5.53
C GLU A 26 7.04 18.14 5.85
N ILE A 27 6.34 17.05 5.76
CA ILE A 27 4.90 16.94 6.04
C ILE A 27 4.73 15.89 7.13
N ILE A 28 4.19 16.33 8.26
CA ILE A 28 3.89 15.44 9.38
C ILE A 28 2.59 14.71 9.06
N LEU A 29 2.64 13.37 9.01
CA LEU A 29 1.49 12.51 8.77
C LEU A 29 0.84 12.04 10.07
N ALA A 30 1.65 11.85 11.11
CA ALA A 30 1.18 11.53 12.46
C ALA A 30 2.09 12.18 13.49
N GLU A 31 1.49 12.74 14.52
CA GLU A 31 2.21 13.34 15.63
C GLU A 31 2.75 12.25 16.58
N GLU A 32 3.72 12.65 17.40
CA GLU A 32 4.20 11.81 18.50
C GLU A 32 3.07 11.53 19.49
N ASP A 33 2.90 10.26 19.89
CA ASP A 33 1.94 9.89 20.93
C ASP A 33 2.62 9.94 22.30
N PRO A 34 2.29 10.93 23.14
CA PRO A 34 2.94 11.12 24.43
C PRO A 34 2.66 9.98 25.43
N SER A 35 1.66 9.11 25.15
CA SER A 35 1.37 7.93 25.98
C SER A 35 2.31 6.76 25.70
N VAL A 36 3.09 6.83 24.62
CA VAL A 36 3.97 5.76 24.16
C VAL A 36 5.43 6.24 24.21
N ALA A 37 6.21 5.71 25.14
CA ALA A 37 7.62 6.03 25.23
C ALA A 37 8.35 5.69 23.92
N HIS A 38 9.19 6.61 23.46
CA HIS A 38 9.96 6.50 22.22
C HIS A 38 9.12 6.51 20.91
N ASP A 39 7.85 6.93 20.96
CA ASP A 39 7.11 7.28 19.76
C ASP A 39 7.77 8.48 19.08
N VAL A 40 7.66 8.59 17.78
CA VAL A 40 8.23 9.67 16.98
C VAL A 40 7.22 10.16 15.96
N PRO A 41 7.22 11.47 15.62
CA PRO A 41 6.36 11.96 14.56
C PRO A 41 6.73 11.29 13.24
N VAL A 42 5.74 10.99 12.42
CA VAL A 42 5.92 10.40 11.10
C VAL A 42 5.84 11.50 10.06
N VAL A 43 6.95 11.75 9.39
CA VAL A 43 7.00 12.65 8.24
C VAL A 43 6.67 11.89 6.95
N LEU A 44 6.29 12.62 5.92
CA LEU A 44 6.02 12.05 4.60
C LEU A 44 7.22 11.22 4.10
N GLY A 45 6.99 9.96 3.92
CA GLY A 45 7.92 8.93 3.47
C GLY A 45 7.21 7.59 3.45
N GLY A 46 7.90 6.50 3.13
CA GLY A 46 7.30 5.17 3.04
C GLY A 46 6.13 5.14 2.04
N ILE A 47 6.30 5.83 0.91
CA ILE A 47 5.31 5.81 -0.17
C ILE A 47 5.45 4.50 -0.91
N SER A 48 4.40 3.69 -0.88
CA SER A 48 4.34 2.41 -1.56
C SER A 48 3.86 2.53 -3.00
N ASP A 49 2.96 3.49 -3.27
CA ASP A 49 2.45 3.68 -4.64
C ASP A 49 2.13 5.13 -4.97
N VAL A 50 2.15 5.42 -6.26
CA VAL A 50 1.76 6.69 -6.84
C VAL A 50 0.85 6.48 -8.05
N THR A 51 -0.34 7.06 -7.99
CA THR A 51 -1.33 7.01 -9.08
C THR A 51 -1.64 8.40 -9.59
N VAL A 52 -1.71 8.57 -10.91
CA VAL A 52 -2.16 9.82 -11.52
C VAL A 52 -3.68 9.89 -11.42
N GLU A 53 -4.19 10.85 -10.64
CA GLU A 53 -5.62 11.08 -10.47
C GLU A 53 -6.17 11.98 -11.58
N LYS A 54 -5.41 13.01 -11.94
CA LYS A 54 -5.69 13.88 -13.07
C LYS A 54 -4.43 14.05 -13.89
N ALA A 55 -4.51 13.71 -15.18
CA ALA A 55 -3.40 13.89 -16.12
C ALA A 55 -3.03 15.39 -16.24
N ILE A 56 -1.81 15.61 -16.72
CA ILE A 56 -1.29 16.95 -16.95
C ILE A 56 -2.18 17.70 -17.94
N ASP A 57 -2.55 18.93 -17.61
CA ASP A 57 -3.33 19.84 -18.46
C ASP A 57 -2.43 20.85 -19.17
N ASP A 58 -3.04 21.68 -20.04
CA ASP A 58 -2.34 22.71 -20.83
C ASP A 58 -1.62 23.76 -19.96
N SER A 59 -2.01 23.89 -18.69
CA SER A 59 -1.33 24.79 -17.73
C SER A 59 -0.11 24.15 -17.07
N GLY A 60 0.19 22.88 -17.38
CA GLY A 60 1.26 22.11 -16.74
C GLY A 60 0.90 21.66 -15.32
N GLN A 61 -0.40 21.51 -15.04
CA GLN A 61 -0.92 21.09 -13.72
C GLN A 61 -1.41 19.64 -13.78
N PHE A 62 -1.13 18.88 -12.76
CA PHE A 62 -1.61 17.50 -12.61
C PHE A 62 -1.84 17.14 -11.15
N VAL A 63 -2.59 16.07 -10.91
CA VAL A 63 -2.92 15.59 -9.58
C VAL A 63 -2.44 14.16 -9.44
N ILE A 64 -1.74 13.88 -8.35
CA ILE A 64 -1.32 12.53 -7.99
C ILE A 64 -1.91 12.13 -6.65
N ARG A 65 -2.15 10.84 -6.52
CA ARG A 65 -2.50 10.17 -5.27
C ARG A 65 -1.31 9.35 -4.82
N LEU A 66 -0.91 9.50 -3.59
CA LEU A 66 0.12 8.70 -2.94
C LEU A 66 -0.52 7.81 -1.89
N LEU A 67 0.02 6.61 -1.72
CA LEU A 67 -0.39 5.66 -0.70
C LEU A 67 0.81 5.36 0.19
N THR A 68 0.64 5.45 1.51
CA THR A 68 1.67 5.01 2.46
C THR A 68 1.49 3.54 2.81
N ASP A 69 2.58 2.90 3.22
CA ASP A 69 2.57 1.55 3.79
C ASP A 69 1.98 1.53 5.22
N ARG A 70 2.23 0.44 5.94
CA ARG A 70 1.85 0.26 7.36
C ARG A 70 2.46 1.27 8.32
N GLY A 71 3.43 2.07 7.88
CA GLY A 71 4.17 3.02 8.71
C GLY A 71 5.51 2.49 9.25
N PRO A 72 6.25 3.36 9.95
CA PRO A 72 7.61 3.08 10.37
C PRO A 72 7.66 1.92 11.36
N SER A 73 8.34 0.85 10.96
CA SER A 73 8.48 -0.33 11.80
C SER A 73 9.85 -0.99 11.60
N ARG A 74 10.28 -1.77 12.57
CA ARG A 74 11.49 -2.58 12.48
C ARG A 74 11.34 -3.90 13.23
N LYS A 75 12.12 -4.91 12.88
CA LYS A 75 12.20 -6.15 13.66
C LYS A 75 13.31 -6.02 14.71
N ILE A 76 13.01 -6.42 15.94
CA ILE A 76 13.96 -6.49 17.03
C ILE A 76 13.92 -7.89 17.66
N GLU A 77 15.01 -8.28 18.26
CA GLU A 77 15.07 -9.48 19.10
C GLU A 77 14.72 -9.10 20.53
N THR A 78 13.81 -9.82 21.15
CA THR A 78 13.38 -9.60 22.54
C THR A 78 13.45 -10.91 23.30
N ALA A 79 13.25 -10.86 24.62
CA ALA A 79 13.13 -12.08 25.43
C ALA A 79 11.95 -13.00 25.00
N ARG A 80 10.99 -12.45 24.22
CA ARG A 80 9.86 -13.18 23.65
C ARG A 80 10.13 -13.67 22.22
N GLY A 81 11.37 -13.53 21.71
CA GLY A 81 11.74 -13.79 20.33
C GLY A 81 11.63 -12.56 19.44
N LYS A 82 11.65 -12.80 18.12
CA LYS A 82 11.54 -11.72 17.12
C LYS A 82 10.18 -11.06 17.16
N GLN A 83 10.19 -9.74 17.27
CA GLN A 83 8.98 -8.92 17.26
C GLN A 83 9.13 -7.79 16.25
N ARG A 84 8.01 -7.36 15.65
CA ARG A 84 7.93 -6.12 14.88
C ARG A 84 7.51 -4.99 15.81
N VAL A 85 8.36 -4.00 15.97
CA VAL A 85 8.01 -2.79 16.72
C VAL A 85 7.61 -1.69 15.77
N PHE A 86 6.53 -0.99 16.10
CA PHE A 86 6.06 0.18 15.39
C PHE A 86 6.59 1.42 16.08
N LEU A 87 7.33 2.26 15.34
CA LEU A 87 7.98 3.45 15.90
C LEU A 87 6.99 4.56 16.21
N ASN A 88 5.84 4.57 15.53
CA ASN A 88 4.67 5.36 15.88
C ASN A 88 3.42 4.49 15.80
N PRO A 89 2.94 3.93 16.93
CA PRO A 89 1.74 3.09 16.96
C PRO A 89 0.44 3.82 16.60
N SER A 90 0.42 5.14 16.66
CA SER A 90 -0.74 5.95 16.25
C SER A 90 -0.83 6.17 14.74
N PHE A 91 0.25 5.89 13.99
CA PHE A 91 0.22 5.99 12.54
C PHE A 91 -0.73 4.98 11.91
N VAL A 92 -1.43 5.42 10.88
CA VAL A 92 -2.33 4.59 10.07
C VAL A 92 -2.05 4.79 8.59
N PRO A 93 -2.20 3.76 7.75
CA PRO A 93 -2.08 3.88 6.31
C PRO A 93 -2.93 5.04 5.78
N THR A 94 -2.30 5.92 5.02
CA THR A 94 -2.87 7.20 4.62
C THR A 94 -2.77 7.38 3.12
N VAL A 95 -3.84 7.88 2.54
CA VAL A 95 -3.89 8.35 1.15
C VAL A 95 -3.71 9.85 1.14
N LEU A 96 -2.78 10.35 0.31
CA LEU A 96 -2.51 11.77 0.16
C LEU A 96 -2.75 12.18 -1.30
N ILE A 97 -3.40 13.31 -1.50
CA ILE A 97 -3.68 13.86 -2.83
C ILE A 97 -2.91 15.16 -2.99
N PHE A 98 -2.02 15.19 -3.97
CA PHE A 98 -1.20 16.35 -4.28
C PHE A 98 -1.55 16.96 -5.63
N GLU A 99 -1.61 18.26 -5.66
CA GLU A 99 -1.58 19.05 -6.87
C GLU A 99 -0.14 19.46 -7.17
N ILE A 100 0.29 19.20 -8.38
CA ILE A 100 1.62 19.56 -8.86
C ILE A 100 1.44 20.53 -10.04
N SER A 101 2.21 21.60 -10.07
CA SER A 101 2.18 22.61 -11.13
C SER A 101 3.58 23.08 -11.51
N GLY A 102 3.67 23.69 -12.69
CA GLY A 102 4.93 24.19 -13.24
C GLY A 102 5.67 23.16 -14.10
N CYS A 103 5.04 22.04 -14.43
CA CYS A 103 5.57 21.10 -15.43
C CYS A 103 5.36 21.65 -16.84
N SER A 104 6.37 21.52 -17.70
CA SER A 104 6.26 21.84 -19.13
C SER A 104 6.65 20.59 -19.93
N LEU A 105 5.76 20.13 -20.80
CA LEU A 105 5.98 18.97 -21.66
C LEU A 105 6.56 19.32 -23.04
N ASP A 106 6.83 20.59 -23.31
CA ASP A 106 7.29 21.06 -24.63
C ASP A 106 8.74 20.68 -24.96
N GLY A 107 9.40 19.94 -24.09
CA GLY A 107 10.79 19.46 -24.29
C GLY A 107 11.81 20.59 -24.35
N SER A 108 11.42 21.82 -24.15
CA SER A 108 12.36 22.93 -24.07
C SER A 108 13.28 22.70 -22.87
N ARG A 109 14.57 22.50 -23.15
CA ARG A 109 15.65 22.48 -22.14
C ARG A 109 15.90 23.88 -21.58
N GLY A 110 14.83 24.61 -21.25
CA GLY A 110 14.89 25.84 -20.50
C GLY A 110 15.00 25.56 -19.03
N GLU A 111 15.55 26.50 -18.27
CA GLU A 111 15.78 26.44 -16.83
C GLU A 111 14.74 25.61 -16.10
N SER A 112 15.20 24.61 -15.32
CA SER A 112 14.38 23.72 -14.51
C SER A 112 13.35 24.55 -13.72
N LYS A 113 12.15 24.71 -14.27
CA LYS A 113 11.05 25.38 -13.54
C LYS A 113 10.82 24.57 -12.27
N LYS A 114 10.93 25.23 -11.13
CA LYS A 114 10.66 24.58 -9.85
C LYS A 114 9.20 24.14 -9.84
N LEU A 115 8.98 22.84 -9.75
CA LEU A 115 7.66 22.29 -9.52
C LEU A 115 7.12 22.85 -8.19
N LYS A 116 5.87 23.24 -8.20
CA LYS A 116 5.14 23.56 -6.97
C LYS A 116 4.30 22.36 -6.60
N VAL A 117 4.47 21.88 -5.37
CA VAL A 117 3.78 20.72 -4.80
C VAL A 117 2.89 21.22 -3.69
N LYS A 118 1.60 20.94 -3.77
CA LYS A 118 0.58 21.35 -2.80
C LYS A 118 -0.25 20.16 -2.36
N LEU A 119 -0.24 19.84 -1.06
CA LEU A 119 -1.18 18.87 -0.48
C LEU A 119 -2.60 19.45 -0.59
N ARG A 120 -3.50 18.73 -1.28
CA ARG A 120 -4.92 19.06 -1.42
C ARG A 120 -5.75 18.46 -0.30
N SER A 121 -5.53 17.18 -0.02
CA SER A 121 -6.24 16.44 1.01
C SER A 121 -5.46 15.20 1.42
N GLN A 122 -5.78 14.70 2.60
CA GLN A 122 -5.33 13.39 3.09
C GLN A 122 -6.46 12.72 3.86
N PHE A 123 -6.49 11.39 3.83
CA PHE A 123 -7.46 10.62 4.60
C PHE A 123 -6.91 9.23 4.90
N SER A 124 -7.34 8.66 6.03
CA SER A 124 -7.03 7.29 6.42
C SER A 124 -8.08 6.33 5.89
N LEU A 125 -7.68 5.08 5.64
CA LEU A 125 -8.61 4.02 5.29
C LEU A 125 -9.50 3.66 6.50
N ARG A 126 -10.78 3.33 6.23
CA ARG A 126 -11.77 3.06 7.28
C ARG A 126 -12.66 1.90 6.88
N THR A 127 -13.20 1.23 7.88
CA THR A 127 -14.29 0.28 7.69
C THR A 127 -15.62 1.01 7.43
N PRO A 128 -16.69 0.34 6.96
CA PRO A 128 -18.01 0.94 6.78
C PRO A 128 -18.59 1.57 8.05
N SER A 129 -18.27 1.04 9.24
CA SER A 129 -18.67 1.65 10.53
C SER A 129 -17.82 2.87 10.93
N GLY A 130 -16.82 3.25 10.11
CA GLY A 130 -15.95 4.39 10.37
C GLY A 130 -14.72 4.09 11.24
N LYS A 131 -14.50 2.83 11.64
CA LYS A 131 -13.29 2.44 12.36
C LYS A 131 -12.07 2.59 11.44
N VAL A 132 -11.05 3.28 11.92
CA VAL A 132 -9.79 3.44 11.18
C VAL A 132 -9.07 2.09 11.09
N ILE A 133 -8.51 1.79 9.91
CA ILE A 133 -7.73 0.59 9.62
C ILE A 133 -6.26 0.90 9.90
N THR A 134 -5.62 0.06 10.73
CA THR A 134 -4.23 0.26 11.12
C THR A 134 -3.26 -0.45 10.17
N GLY A 135 -1.96 -0.14 10.28
CA GLY A 135 -0.88 -0.90 9.65
C GLY A 135 -0.48 -2.16 10.44
N TRP A 136 -1.27 -2.59 11.42
CA TRP A 136 -0.95 -3.73 12.28
C TRP A 136 -1.36 -5.04 11.64
N SER A 137 -0.66 -6.13 11.99
CA SER A 137 -1.00 -7.47 11.49
C SER A 137 -2.35 -7.96 12.01
N ASN A 138 -2.92 -8.93 11.29
CA ASN A 138 -4.26 -9.46 11.59
C ASN A 138 -4.28 -10.43 12.80
N GLY A 139 -3.13 -10.82 13.35
CA GLY A 139 -3.01 -11.71 14.50
C GLY A 139 -3.29 -13.18 14.17
N LEU A 140 -3.10 -13.58 12.92
CA LEU A 140 -3.23 -14.96 12.50
C LEU A 140 -1.89 -15.70 12.61
N GLU A 141 -1.94 -17.03 12.53
CA GLU A 141 -0.75 -17.86 12.50
C GLU A 141 0.22 -17.41 11.39
N GLY A 142 1.51 -17.29 11.75
CA GLY A 142 2.57 -16.83 10.86
C GLY A 142 2.69 -15.31 10.72
N ASP A 143 1.86 -14.53 11.42
CA ASP A 143 2.05 -13.09 11.52
C ASP A 143 3.15 -12.73 12.53
N ASP A 144 3.81 -11.60 12.30
CA ASP A 144 4.75 -11.05 13.29
C ASP A 144 3.98 -10.69 14.59
N SER A 145 4.57 -11.01 15.73
CA SER A 145 4.16 -10.42 17.01
C SER A 145 4.51 -8.92 16.99
N ILE A 146 3.55 -8.07 17.29
CA ILE A 146 3.68 -6.61 17.16
C ILE A 146 3.76 -5.95 18.54
N ALA A 147 4.61 -4.93 18.64
CA ALA A 147 4.86 -4.23 19.90
C ALA A 147 5.08 -2.73 19.68
N ASN A 148 5.04 -1.98 20.79
CA ASN A 148 5.40 -0.58 20.85
C ASN A 148 6.92 -0.38 20.55
N PRO A 149 7.41 0.86 20.40
CA PRO A 149 8.80 1.14 20.04
C PRO A 149 9.85 0.50 20.94
N SER A 150 9.57 0.34 22.24
CA SER A 150 10.51 -0.32 23.20
C SER A 150 10.49 -1.85 23.09
N GLY A 151 9.47 -2.45 22.48
CA GLY A 151 9.24 -3.89 22.45
C GLY A 151 8.69 -4.48 23.75
N GLU A 152 8.38 -3.66 24.74
CA GLU A 152 7.91 -4.11 26.06
C GLU A 152 6.41 -4.38 26.08
N VAL A 153 5.63 -3.54 25.39
CA VAL A 153 4.17 -3.63 25.33
C VAL A 153 3.74 -4.22 24.01
N LEU A 154 3.04 -5.34 24.07
CA LEU A 154 2.43 -5.93 22.88
C LEU A 154 1.22 -5.08 22.46
N LEU A 155 1.15 -4.80 21.16
CA LEU A 155 0.00 -4.17 20.55
C LEU A 155 -1.06 -5.22 20.20
N ALA A 156 -2.32 -4.85 20.28
CA ALA A 156 -3.41 -5.73 19.85
C ALA A 156 -3.39 -5.85 18.32
N ALA A 157 -3.62 -7.08 17.81
CA ALA A 157 -3.79 -7.27 16.38
C ALA A 157 -5.05 -6.52 15.88
N ASP A 158 -4.99 -6.04 14.63
CA ASP A 158 -6.17 -5.46 13.97
C ASP A 158 -6.70 -6.46 12.93
N PRO A 159 -7.92 -7.02 13.11
CA PRO A 159 -8.52 -7.90 12.11
C PRO A 159 -8.63 -7.28 10.72
N ASN A 160 -8.75 -5.96 10.64
CA ASN A 160 -8.83 -5.20 9.40
C ASN A 160 -7.47 -4.64 8.95
N GLY A 161 -6.43 -4.80 9.75
CA GLY A 161 -5.12 -4.24 9.49
C GLY A 161 -4.55 -4.67 8.14
N ILE A 162 -3.83 -3.76 7.51
CA ILE A 162 -3.23 -3.94 6.17
C ILE A 162 -1.84 -3.34 6.09
N ASP A 163 -1.07 -3.85 5.16
CA ASP A 163 0.17 -3.27 4.67
C ASP A 163 -0.04 -2.95 3.19
N PRO A 164 -0.59 -1.77 2.84
CA PRO A 164 -0.96 -1.48 1.48
C PRO A 164 0.26 -1.15 0.62
N GLU A 165 0.33 -1.74 -0.60
CA GLU A 165 1.51 -1.66 -1.46
C GLU A 165 1.19 -1.17 -2.88
N GLY A 166 0.00 -1.36 -3.38
CA GLY A 166 -0.40 -0.91 -4.70
C GLY A 166 -1.79 -0.32 -4.74
N CYS A 167 -2.00 0.68 -5.60
CA CYS A 167 -3.26 1.39 -5.76
C CYS A 167 -3.60 1.62 -7.23
N VAL A 168 -4.84 1.39 -7.60
CA VAL A 168 -5.37 1.78 -8.92
C VAL A 168 -6.68 2.54 -8.75
N LEU A 169 -6.82 3.64 -9.48
CA LEU A 169 -7.99 4.52 -9.43
C LEU A 169 -8.93 4.23 -10.60
N CYS A 170 -10.22 4.09 -10.30
CA CYS A 170 -11.28 3.98 -11.30
C CYS A 170 -11.85 5.35 -11.68
N ARG A 171 -12.48 5.45 -12.86
CA ARG A 171 -13.06 6.70 -13.39
C ARG A 171 -14.17 7.27 -12.51
N ASN A 172 -14.87 6.40 -11.79
CA ASN A 172 -15.95 6.80 -10.87
C ASN A 172 -15.43 7.33 -9.52
N GLY A 173 -14.08 7.35 -9.32
CA GLY A 173 -13.44 7.80 -8.09
C GLY A 173 -13.23 6.68 -7.05
N THR A 174 -13.84 5.50 -7.19
CA THR A 174 -13.46 4.34 -6.38
C THR A 174 -12.03 3.93 -6.69
N PHE A 175 -11.38 3.23 -5.78
CA PHE A 175 -10.04 2.75 -6.01
C PHE A 175 -9.83 1.37 -5.40
N TRP A 176 -8.85 0.65 -5.93
CA TRP A 176 -8.49 -0.65 -5.44
C TRP A 176 -7.09 -0.61 -4.85
N LEU A 177 -6.90 -1.34 -3.77
CA LEU A 177 -5.61 -1.51 -3.10
C LEU A 177 -5.24 -2.99 -3.09
N CYS A 178 -3.94 -3.28 -3.13
CA CYS A 178 -3.44 -4.58 -2.69
C CYS A 178 -2.62 -4.43 -1.42
N GLU A 179 -2.42 -5.55 -0.72
CA GLU A 179 -1.75 -5.54 0.57
C GLU A 179 -0.87 -6.79 0.77
N GLU A 180 0.08 -6.66 1.65
CA GLU A 180 1.20 -7.59 1.81
C GLU A 180 0.97 -8.66 2.88
N TYR A 181 0.26 -8.36 3.98
CA TYR A 181 0.10 -9.30 5.10
C TYR A 181 -0.63 -10.58 4.71
N ARG A 182 -1.82 -10.43 4.14
CA ARG A 182 -2.61 -11.52 3.57
C ARG A 182 -2.93 -11.12 2.15
N PRO A 183 -2.32 -11.74 1.14
CA PRO A 183 -2.54 -11.32 -0.24
C PRO A 183 -4.01 -11.08 -0.47
N SER A 184 -4.41 -9.84 -0.51
CA SER A 184 -5.79 -9.43 -0.66
C SER A 184 -5.91 -8.17 -1.50
N ILE A 185 -7.09 -7.99 -2.10
CA ILE A 185 -7.42 -6.84 -2.92
C ILE A 185 -8.65 -6.18 -2.31
N LEU A 186 -8.52 -4.90 -1.98
CA LEU A 186 -9.55 -4.13 -1.29
C LEU A 186 -10.19 -3.14 -2.25
N CYS A 187 -11.52 -3.03 -2.21
CA CYS A 187 -12.29 -2.01 -2.90
C CYS A 187 -12.62 -0.88 -1.93
N CYS A 188 -12.28 0.34 -2.32
CA CYS A 188 -12.41 1.53 -1.50
C CYS A 188 -13.29 2.57 -2.20
N GLU A 189 -14.15 3.23 -1.43
CA GLU A 189 -14.88 4.41 -1.86
C GLU A 189 -13.92 5.63 -1.94
N PRO A 190 -14.30 6.70 -2.64
CA PRO A 190 -13.46 7.89 -2.79
C PRO A 190 -13.01 8.53 -1.48
N ASP A 191 -13.75 8.33 -0.40
CA ASP A 191 -13.46 8.85 0.95
C ASP A 191 -12.55 7.94 1.80
N GLY A 192 -12.13 6.79 1.25
CA GLY A 192 -11.29 5.81 1.94
C GLY A 192 -12.05 4.72 2.71
N THR A 193 -13.37 4.67 2.59
CA THR A 193 -14.17 3.57 3.16
C THR A 193 -13.92 2.28 2.39
N VAL A 194 -13.38 1.27 3.06
CA VAL A 194 -13.13 -0.06 2.49
C VAL A 194 -14.42 -0.88 2.58
N THR A 195 -15.05 -1.12 1.44
CA THR A 195 -16.35 -1.82 1.39
C THR A 195 -16.21 -3.32 1.18
N LYS A 196 -15.14 -3.76 0.50
CA LYS A 196 -14.92 -5.16 0.14
C LYS A 196 -13.43 -5.52 0.25
N ARG A 197 -13.15 -6.75 0.69
CA ARG A 197 -11.81 -7.35 0.70
C ARG A 197 -11.86 -8.75 0.09
N SER A 198 -11.26 -8.92 -1.08
CA SER A 198 -11.05 -10.21 -1.73
C SER A 198 -9.84 -10.90 -1.11
N ILE A 199 -10.02 -12.13 -0.62
CA ILE A 199 -9.00 -12.91 0.09
C ILE A 199 -8.87 -14.30 -0.53
N PRO A 200 -7.74 -15.02 -0.30
CA PRO A 200 -7.60 -16.41 -0.70
C PRO A 200 -8.65 -17.31 -0.02
N GLU A 201 -9.20 -18.27 -0.75
CA GLU A 201 -10.25 -19.19 -0.27
C GLU A 201 -9.88 -19.96 1.00
N SER A 202 -8.58 -20.14 1.27
CA SER A 202 -8.07 -20.83 2.45
C SER A 202 -7.83 -19.92 3.66
N VAL A 203 -7.96 -18.60 3.51
CA VAL A 203 -7.71 -17.62 4.59
C VAL A 203 -9.01 -17.31 5.32
N LYS A 204 -8.97 -17.36 6.65
CA LYS A 204 -10.10 -16.97 7.50
C LYS A 204 -9.69 -15.75 8.33
N LEU A 205 -10.13 -14.58 7.93
CA LEU A 205 -9.99 -13.37 8.74
C LEU A 205 -11.08 -13.33 9.82
N PRO A 206 -10.81 -12.72 10.98
CA PRO A 206 -11.85 -12.45 11.97
C PRO A 206 -12.99 -11.61 11.39
N ALA A 207 -14.17 -11.73 11.99
CA ALA A 207 -15.35 -11.01 11.54
C ALA A 207 -15.12 -9.49 11.53
N SER A 208 -15.58 -8.85 10.46
CA SER A 208 -15.49 -7.42 10.20
C SER A 208 -16.79 -6.95 9.55
N ASP A 209 -17.02 -5.64 9.55
CA ASP A 209 -18.07 -5.00 8.75
C ASP A 209 -17.64 -4.77 7.28
N ILE A 210 -16.36 -5.01 6.95
CA ILE A 210 -15.90 -5.10 5.56
C ILE A 210 -16.40 -6.41 4.96
N GLN A 211 -17.02 -6.36 3.78
CA GLN A 211 -17.44 -7.56 3.07
C GLN A 211 -16.23 -8.41 2.67
N LEU A 212 -16.04 -9.55 3.31
CA LEU A 212 -15.01 -10.52 2.92
C LEU A 212 -15.52 -11.40 1.77
N VAL A 213 -14.69 -11.56 0.73
CA VAL A 213 -14.99 -12.41 -0.44
C VAL A 213 -13.82 -13.37 -0.64
N GLU A 214 -14.09 -14.66 -0.44
CA GLU A 214 -13.13 -15.75 -0.64
C GLU A 214 -13.10 -16.12 -2.12
N ASN A 215 -12.43 -15.36 -2.96
CA ASN A 215 -12.39 -15.53 -4.41
C ASN A 215 -11.00 -15.48 -5.04
N LEU A 216 -9.96 -15.33 -4.23
CA LEU A 216 -8.60 -15.49 -4.73
C LEU A 216 -8.16 -16.95 -4.58
N PRO A 217 -7.36 -17.49 -5.52
CA PRO A 217 -6.88 -18.86 -5.44
C PRO A 217 -6.20 -19.19 -4.10
N ALA A 218 -6.54 -20.33 -3.51
CA ALA A 218 -6.08 -20.73 -2.18
C ALA A 218 -4.55 -20.71 -2.01
N HIS A 219 -3.79 -20.97 -3.09
CA HIS A 219 -2.33 -21.02 -3.05
C HIS A 219 -1.67 -19.67 -2.71
N TYR A 220 -2.39 -18.52 -2.85
CA TYR A 220 -1.87 -17.23 -2.39
C TYR A 220 -1.65 -17.17 -0.86
N ALA A 221 -2.33 -18.02 -0.10
CA ALA A 221 -2.07 -18.15 1.33
C ALA A 221 -0.65 -18.66 1.65
N ASN A 222 0.01 -19.34 0.70
CA ASN A 222 1.38 -19.86 0.83
C ASN A 222 2.46 -18.81 0.56
N ARG A 223 2.12 -17.52 0.66
CA ARG A 223 3.11 -16.45 0.59
C ARG A 223 4.15 -16.59 1.70
N ARG A 224 5.34 -16.13 1.46
CA ARG A 224 6.30 -15.90 2.55
C ARG A 224 5.78 -14.78 3.47
N PRO A 225 6.06 -14.82 4.78
CA PRO A 225 5.66 -13.75 5.69
C PRO A 225 6.08 -12.38 5.17
N ASN A 226 5.14 -11.43 5.11
CA ASN A 226 5.37 -10.08 4.59
C ASN A 226 5.93 -10.08 3.16
N ARG A 227 5.30 -10.89 2.27
CA ARG A 227 5.63 -11.02 0.85
C ARG A 227 4.35 -11.32 0.05
N GLY A 228 3.32 -10.52 0.27
CA GLY A 228 2.05 -10.60 -0.41
C GLY A 228 2.03 -9.90 -1.76
N PHE A 229 0.93 -9.22 -2.07
CA PHE A 229 0.85 -8.40 -3.27
C PHE A 229 1.60 -7.08 -3.08
N GLU A 230 2.34 -6.66 -4.11
CA GLU A 230 3.21 -5.49 -4.09
C GLU A 230 2.75 -4.40 -5.05
N SER A 231 2.01 -4.75 -6.08
CA SER A 231 1.52 -3.76 -7.03
C SER A 231 0.24 -4.19 -7.72
N LEU A 232 -0.50 -3.19 -8.21
CA LEU A 232 -1.69 -3.36 -9.03
C LEU A 232 -1.55 -2.65 -10.37
N ALA A 233 -2.25 -3.18 -11.37
CA ALA A 233 -2.55 -2.47 -12.60
C ALA A 233 -4.01 -2.74 -12.97
N ILE A 234 -4.63 -1.78 -13.65
CA ILE A 234 -6.01 -1.89 -14.13
C ILE A 234 -6.07 -1.67 -15.64
N SER A 235 -6.94 -2.43 -16.34
CA SER A 235 -7.15 -2.23 -17.77
C SER A 235 -7.83 -0.89 -18.07
N PRO A 236 -7.61 -0.30 -19.25
CA PRO A 236 -8.24 0.96 -19.62
C PRO A 236 -9.78 0.95 -19.59
N ASP A 237 -10.40 -0.21 -19.75
CA ASP A 237 -11.85 -0.41 -19.66
C ASP A 237 -12.32 -0.78 -18.24
N GLU A 238 -11.38 -0.86 -17.28
CA GLU A 238 -11.61 -1.20 -15.87
C GLU A 238 -12.21 -2.60 -15.64
N SER A 239 -12.14 -3.47 -16.66
CA SER A 239 -12.68 -4.83 -16.57
C SER A 239 -11.75 -5.83 -15.89
N THR A 240 -10.45 -5.52 -15.82
CA THR A 240 -9.41 -6.44 -15.32
C THR A 240 -8.42 -5.73 -14.43
N ILE A 241 -8.12 -6.36 -13.30
CA ILE A 241 -7.05 -5.95 -12.38
C ILE A 241 -5.98 -7.03 -12.38
N TRP A 242 -4.72 -6.63 -12.54
CA TRP A 242 -3.57 -7.48 -12.34
C TRP A 242 -2.92 -7.15 -11.01
N ALA A 243 -2.63 -8.18 -10.22
CA ALA A 243 -1.89 -8.06 -8.97
C ALA A 243 -0.59 -8.83 -9.07
N LEU A 244 0.50 -8.24 -8.62
CA LEU A 244 1.83 -8.85 -8.66
C LEU A 244 2.29 -9.19 -7.25
N MET A 245 2.72 -10.45 -7.05
CA MET A 245 3.33 -10.89 -5.80
C MET A 245 4.77 -10.38 -5.69
N GLN A 246 5.18 -9.95 -4.49
CA GLN A 246 6.54 -9.49 -4.23
C GLN A 246 7.61 -10.58 -4.43
N SER A 247 7.26 -11.82 -4.14
CA SER A 247 8.20 -12.94 -4.24
C SER A 247 7.49 -14.26 -4.60
N PRO A 248 8.23 -15.29 -5.06
CA PRO A 248 7.69 -16.63 -5.21
C PRO A 248 7.10 -17.16 -3.90
N PHE A 249 6.11 -18.04 -4.03
CA PHE A 249 5.50 -18.72 -2.89
C PHE A 249 6.51 -19.54 -2.07
N ASP A 250 6.19 -19.79 -0.80
CA ASP A 250 6.96 -20.69 0.04
C ASP A 250 6.52 -22.13 -0.20
N ASN A 251 7.20 -22.83 -1.10
CA ASN A 251 6.91 -24.24 -1.42
C ASN A 251 7.04 -25.15 -0.18
N LYS A 252 7.88 -24.78 0.80
CA LYS A 252 8.01 -25.56 2.04
C LYS A 252 6.76 -25.44 2.93
N ALA A 253 6.05 -24.33 2.87
CA ALA A 253 4.77 -24.19 3.55
C ALA A 253 3.70 -25.05 2.89
N ALA A 254 3.69 -25.16 1.55
CA ALA A 254 2.78 -26.03 0.81
C ALA A 254 3.02 -27.53 1.13
N GLU A 255 4.27 -27.97 1.22
CA GLU A 255 4.64 -29.33 1.61
C GLU A 255 4.20 -29.69 3.05
N ARG A 256 4.31 -28.73 3.99
CA ARG A 256 3.86 -28.91 5.38
C ARG A 256 2.34 -29.02 5.52
N SER A 257 1.60 -28.40 4.63
CA SER A 257 0.12 -28.45 4.64
C SER A 257 -0.46 -29.69 3.95
N GLY A 258 0.39 -30.58 3.39
CA GLY A 258 -0.04 -31.79 2.70
C GLY A 258 -0.80 -31.53 1.39
N ASN A 259 -0.77 -30.32 0.87
CA ASN A 259 -1.37 -29.89 -0.38
C ASN A 259 -0.28 -29.81 -1.47
N VAL A 260 0.21 -30.96 -1.91
CA VAL A 260 1.01 -31.10 -3.14
C VAL A 260 0.21 -31.92 -4.14
#